data_f8950f295fc82595e26394385b2d3762
#
_entry.id   f8950f295fc82595e26394385b2d3762
#
_cell.length_a   1.000
_cell.length_b   1.000
_cell.length_c   1.000
_cell.angle_alpha   90.00
_cell.angle_beta   90.00
_cell.angle_gamma   90.00
#
_symmetry.space_group_name_H-M   'P 1'
#
loop_
_entity.id
_entity.type
_entity.pdbx_description
1 polymer ?
#
loop_
_entity_poly.entity_id
_entity_poly.type
_entity_poly.pdbx_seq_one_letter_code
_entity_poly.pdbx_strand_id
1 'polypeptide(L)'
;MNLRDIGLLVASRRADLGLTQERLAKLANLSRSTIIHLEKGSLKDLGATKLFSLLTLLGLGLSVGGQGKKRSALEVASQTASVSYKNKLMSADLANAFVSGKIANADFPYIATLLDEAPLPIIVSAVEEAALASHTRPKVIWKNIDRWTDEMHSPRPAWH
;
A
#
# COMPACT_ATOMS: atom_id res chain seq x y z
N MET A 1 -23.15 -7.61 9.77
CA MET A 1 -21.72 -7.29 9.92
C MET A 1 -21.61 -6.10 10.85
N ASN A 2 -20.97 -6.25 11.96
CA ASN A 2 -20.76 -5.19 12.95
C ASN A 2 -19.30 -4.71 12.92
N LEU A 3 -18.98 -3.64 13.65
CA LEU A 3 -17.63 -3.06 13.66
C LEU A 3 -16.57 -4.04 14.19
N ARG A 4 -16.95 -4.96 15.07
CA ARG A 4 -16.07 -6.03 15.57
C ARG A 4 -15.67 -7.01 14.47
N ASP A 5 -16.64 -7.43 13.63
CA ASP A 5 -16.38 -8.34 12.51
C ASP A 5 -15.45 -7.68 11.49
N ILE A 6 -15.65 -6.39 11.23
CA ILE A 6 -14.78 -5.59 10.37
C ILE A 6 -13.37 -5.51 10.98
N GLY A 7 -13.25 -5.31 12.28
CA GLY A 7 -11.96 -5.25 12.97
C GLY A 7 -11.15 -6.54 12.80
N LEU A 8 -11.79 -7.70 12.92
CA LEU A 8 -11.13 -8.99 12.68
C LEU A 8 -10.68 -9.15 11.23
N LEU A 9 -11.52 -8.73 10.27
CA LEU A 9 -11.18 -8.74 8.85
C LEU A 9 -9.98 -7.83 8.54
N VAL A 10 -9.96 -6.62 9.12
CA VAL A 10 -8.85 -5.67 9.01
C VAL A 10 -7.56 -6.27 9.58
N ALA A 11 -7.62 -6.90 10.76
CA ALA A 11 -6.45 -7.53 11.38
C ALA A 11 -5.86 -8.64 10.51
N SER A 12 -6.72 -9.53 9.99
CA SER A 12 -6.29 -10.60 9.08
C SER A 12 -5.64 -10.02 7.82
N ARG A 13 -6.33 -9.12 7.15
CA ARG A 13 -5.86 -8.53 5.90
C ARG A 13 -4.56 -7.74 6.07
N ARG A 14 -4.42 -7.00 7.17
CA ARG A 14 -3.18 -6.31 7.53
C ARG A 14 -2.02 -7.29 7.65
N ALA A 15 -2.24 -8.41 8.33
CA ALA A 15 -1.21 -9.44 8.50
C ALA A 15 -0.79 -10.05 7.17
N ASP A 16 -1.74 -10.37 6.28
CA ASP A 16 -1.49 -10.89 4.93
C ASP A 16 -0.62 -9.92 4.11
N LEU A 17 -0.87 -8.62 4.25
CA LEU A 17 -0.10 -7.56 3.60
C LEU A 17 1.26 -7.28 4.27
N GLY A 18 1.61 -7.99 5.35
CA GLY A 18 2.87 -7.80 6.08
C GLY A 18 2.99 -6.45 6.80
N LEU A 19 1.87 -5.78 7.06
CA LEU A 19 1.84 -4.47 7.72
C LEU A 19 1.80 -4.61 9.24
N THR A 20 2.55 -3.76 9.95
CA THR A 20 2.39 -3.58 11.39
C THR A 20 1.17 -2.68 11.66
N GLN A 21 0.61 -2.73 12.87
CA GLN A 21 -0.46 -1.81 13.28
C GLN A 21 -0.05 -0.34 13.16
N GLU A 22 1.21 -0.04 13.47
CA GLU A 22 1.75 1.31 13.33
C GLU A 22 1.83 1.74 11.86
N ARG A 23 2.33 0.88 10.97
CA ARG A 23 2.38 1.16 9.55
C ARG A 23 0.98 1.35 8.96
N LEU A 24 0.04 0.48 9.30
CA LEU A 24 -1.34 0.64 8.85
C LEU A 24 -1.95 1.96 9.33
N ALA A 25 -1.68 2.35 10.57
CA ALA A 25 -2.15 3.62 11.12
C ALA A 25 -1.63 4.82 10.31
N LYS A 26 -0.33 4.85 10.00
CA LYS A 26 0.27 5.90 9.17
C LYS A 26 -0.33 5.95 7.76
N LEU A 27 -0.41 4.80 7.08
CA LEU A 27 -0.99 4.71 5.73
C LEU A 27 -2.47 5.12 5.69
N ALA A 28 -3.22 4.80 6.73
CA ALA A 28 -4.65 5.13 6.85
C ALA A 28 -4.93 6.54 7.42
N ASN A 29 -3.88 7.28 7.80
CA ASN A 29 -3.99 8.54 8.52
C ASN A 29 -4.87 8.43 9.79
N LEU A 30 -4.60 7.39 10.58
CA LEU A 30 -5.27 7.08 11.84
C LEU A 30 -4.24 6.97 12.97
N SER A 31 -4.67 7.08 14.22
CA SER A 31 -3.79 6.76 15.34
C SER A 31 -3.58 5.24 15.46
N ARG A 32 -2.39 4.83 15.93
CA ARG A 32 -2.13 3.42 16.25
C ARG A 32 -3.15 2.87 17.25
N SER A 33 -3.53 3.66 18.24
CA SER A 33 -4.55 3.31 19.22
C SER A 33 -5.89 2.98 18.55
N THR A 34 -6.30 3.76 17.55
CA THR A 34 -7.52 3.50 16.78
C THR A 34 -7.48 2.14 16.09
N ILE A 35 -6.35 1.80 15.45
CA ILE A 35 -6.17 0.49 14.80
C ILE A 35 -6.24 -0.64 15.83
N ILE A 36 -5.55 -0.49 16.97
CA ILE A 36 -5.56 -1.49 18.05
C ILE A 36 -6.98 -1.73 18.56
N HIS A 37 -7.73 -0.66 18.85
CA HIS A 37 -9.10 -0.78 19.35
C HIS A 37 -10.07 -1.36 18.31
N LEU A 38 -9.88 -1.01 17.02
CA LEU A 38 -10.66 -1.59 15.94
C LEU A 38 -10.43 -3.11 15.85
N GLU A 39 -9.17 -3.54 15.78
CA GLU A 39 -8.81 -4.95 15.67
C GLU A 39 -9.24 -5.79 16.89
N LYS A 40 -9.23 -5.20 18.07
CA LYS A 40 -9.75 -5.83 19.31
C LYS A 40 -11.27 -5.82 19.40
N GLY A 41 -11.98 -5.13 18.49
CA GLY A 41 -13.43 -4.99 18.52
C GLY A 41 -13.94 -4.14 19.68
N SER A 42 -13.08 -3.31 20.28
CA SER A 42 -13.42 -2.40 21.38
C SER A 42 -13.68 -0.96 20.93
N LEU A 43 -13.51 -0.68 19.65
CA LEU A 43 -13.80 0.62 19.07
C LEU A 43 -15.32 0.83 18.98
N LYS A 44 -15.82 1.93 19.53
CA LYS A 44 -17.25 2.24 19.51
C LYS A 44 -17.72 2.81 18.18
N ASP A 45 -16.88 3.67 17.57
CA ASP A 45 -17.17 4.31 16.30
C ASP A 45 -15.86 4.74 15.61
N LEU A 46 -15.85 4.73 14.27
CA LEU A 46 -14.73 5.19 13.45
C LEU A 46 -15.12 6.31 12.48
N GLY A 47 -16.40 6.47 12.25
CA GLY A 47 -16.93 7.31 11.18
C GLY A 47 -16.80 6.65 9.80
N ALA A 48 -17.87 6.76 9.01
CA ALA A 48 -18.00 6.05 7.73
C ALA A 48 -16.85 6.36 6.76
N THR A 49 -16.49 7.63 6.61
CA THR A 49 -15.42 8.06 5.68
C THR A 49 -14.08 7.40 6.01
N LYS A 50 -13.68 7.40 7.28
CA LYS A 50 -12.42 6.78 7.72
C LYS A 50 -12.44 5.28 7.54
N LEU A 51 -13.58 4.64 7.82
CA LEU A 51 -13.77 3.21 7.63
C LEU A 51 -13.65 2.83 6.16
N PHE A 52 -14.35 3.52 5.26
CA PHE A 52 -14.25 3.27 3.82
C PHE A 52 -12.85 3.49 3.27
N SER A 53 -12.15 4.54 3.72
CA SER A 53 -10.77 4.79 3.32
C SER A 53 -9.83 3.67 3.77
N LEU A 54 -9.97 3.18 5.00
CA LEU A 54 -9.21 2.05 5.53
C LEU A 54 -9.47 0.76 4.75
N LEU A 55 -10.74 0.43 4.48
CA LEU A 55 -11.10 -0.75 3.71
C LEU A 55 -10.59 -0.68 2.27
N THR A 56 -10.68 0.49 1.63
CA THR A 56 -10.13 0.72 0.28
C THR A 56 -8.62 0.54 0.27
N LEU A 57 -7.91 1.09 1.26
CA LEU A 57 -6.45 0.93 1.40
C LEU A 57 -6.03 -0.54 1.47
N LEU A 58 -6.80 -1.36 2.17
CA LEU A 58 -6.56 -2.79 2.33
C LEU A 58 -7.08 -3.65 1.17
N GLY A 59 -7.65 -3.04 0.13
CA GLY A 59 -8.27 -3.78 -0.98
C GLY A 59 -9.57 -4.49 -0.61
N LEU A 60 -10.20 -4.10 0.51
CA LEU A 60 -11.48 -4.61 1.00
C LEU A 60 -12.65 -3.69 0.63
N GLY A 61 -12.42 -2.69 -0.20
CA GLY A 61 -13.44 -1.72 -0.59
C GLY A 61 -14.61 -2.36 -1.33
N LEU A 62 -15.80 -1.78 -1.17
CA LEU A 62 -16.98 -2.17 -1.92
C LEU A 62 -16.76 -1.78 -3.39
N SER A 63 -16.60 -2.75 -4.28
CA SER A 63 -16.65 -2.52 -5.72
C SER A 63 -18.10 -2.24 -6.13
N VAL A 64 -18.48 -1.00 -6.19
CA VAL A 64 -19.75 -0.61 -6.83
C VAL A 64 -19.50 -0.57 -8.34
N GLY A 65 -19.75 -1.68 -9.00
CA GLY A 65 -19.74 -1.74 -10.47
C GLY A 65 -18.79 -2.79 -11.03
N GLY A 66 -19.36 -3.63 -11.87
CA GLY A 66 -18.84 -4.51 -12.92
C GLY A 66 -17.42 -5.11 -12.76
N GLN A 67 -17.35 -6.41 -12.91
CA GLN A 67 -16.10 -7.16 -13.09
C GLN A 67 -15.40 -6.71 -14.40
N GLY A 68 -14.75 -5.54 -14.37
CA GLY A 68 -13.73 -5.22 -15.36
C GLY A 68 -12.52 -6.15 -15.14
N LYS A 69 -11.85 -6.58 -16.23
CA LYS A 69 -10.58 -7.30 -16.13
C LYS A 69 -9.69 -6.64 -15.09
N LYS A 70 -9.35 -7.36 -14.03
CA LYS A 70 -8.49 -6.85 -12.95
C LYS A 70 -7.13 -6.52 -13.57
N ARG A 71 -6.83 -5.25 -13.75
CA ARG A 71 -5.52 -4.82 -14.25
C ARG A 71 -4.47 -5.21 -13.23
N SER A 72 -3.27 -5.54 -13.68
CA SER A 72 -2.12 -5.75 -12.81
C SER A 72 -1.87 -4.49 -11.97
N ALA A 73 -1.76 -4.65 -10.67
CA ALA A 73 -1.48 -3.54 -9.77
C ALA A 73 -0.09 -2.95 -10.03
N LEU A 74 0.88 -3.78 -10.42
CA LEU A 74 2.22 -3.35 -10.84
C LEU A 74 2.17 -2.52 -12.12
N GLU A 75 1.31 -2.88 -13.09
CA GLU A 75 1.12 -2.07 -14.30
C GLU A 75 0.49 -0.71 -13.96
N VAL A 76 -0.53 -0.68 -13.12
CA VAL A 76 -1.15 0.57 -12.67
C VAL A 76 -0.14 1.44 -11.93
N ALA A 77 0.65 0.86 -11.02
CA ALA A 77 1.68 1.57 -10.27
C ALA A 77 2.77 2.14 -11.20
N SER A 78 3.29 1.35 -12.14
CA SER A 78 4.31 1.80 -13.09
C SER A 78 3.80 2.88 -14.04
N GLN A 79 2.55 2.79 -14.48
CA GLN A 79 1.91 3.84 -15.27
C GLN A 79 1.74 5.12 -14.46
N THR A 80 1.29 5.03 -13.21
CA THR A 80 1.15 6.18 -12.32
C THR A 80 2.51 6.85 -12.06
N ALA A 81 3.56 6.08 -11.82
CA ALA A 81 4.91 6.57 -11.65
C ALA A 81 5.44 7.33 -12.89
N SER A 82 4.94 6.98 -14.07
CA SER A 82 5.45 7.46 -15.36
C SER A 82 4.67 8.64 -15.95
N VAL A 83 3.59 9.10 -15.29
CA VAL A 83 2.66 10.11 -15.84
C VAL A 83 3.39 11.40 -16.29
N SER A 84 4.39 11.82 -15.52
CA SER A 84 5.14 13.07 -15.79
C SER A 84 6.40 12.87 -16.63
N TYR A 85 6.67 11.65 -17.12
CA TYR A 85 7.92 11.33 -17.81
C TYR A 85 7.67 10.91 -19.26
N LYS A 86 8.63 11.21 -20.14
CA LYS A 86 8.60 10.83 -21.56
C LYS A 86 8.72 9.32 -21.75
N ASN A 87 9.55 8.67 -20.95
CA ASN A 87 9.71 7.21 -20.93
C ASN A 87 8.83 6.61 -19.84
N LYS A 88 8.63 5.30 -19.90
CA LYS A 88 7.80 4.57 -18.92
C LYS A 88 8.66 3.61 -18.11
N LEU A 89 8.43 3.56 -16.81
CA LEU A 89 8.93 2.50 -15.96
C LEU A 89 8.21 1.20 -16.34
N MET A 90 8.95 0.12 -16.54
CA MET A 90 8.35 -1.19 -16.80
C MET A 90 7.86 -1.81 -15.49
N SER A 91 6.72 -2.49 -15.54
CA SER A 91 6.18 -3.18 -14.34
C SER A 91 7.13 -4.25 -13.79
N ALA A 92 7.88 -4.91 -14.68
CA ALA A 92 8.91 -5.88 -14.28
C ALA A 92 10.07 -5.23 -13.52
N ASP A 93 10.51 -4.03 -13.93
CA ASP A 93 11.60 -3.30 -13.26
C ASP A 93 11.15 -2.80 -11.88
N LEU A 94 9.90 -2.32 -11.78
CA LEU A 94 9.29 -1.97 -10.50
C LEU A 94 9.21 -3.19 -9.56
N ALA A 95 8.75 -4.34 -10.06
CA ALA A 95 8.68 -5.57 -9.27
C ALA A 95 10.05 -6.01 -8.79
N ASN A 96 11.06 -5.98 -9.67
CA ASN A 96 12.45 -6.32 -9.33
C ASN A 96 13.02 -5.37 -8.27
N ALA A 97 12.77 -4.06 -8.39
CA ALA A 97 13.19 -3.09 -7.40
C ALA A 97 12.56 -3.36 -6.04
N PHE A 98 11.24 -3.59 -5.99
CA PHE A 98 10.52 -3.90 -4.76
C PHE A 98 11.12 -5.11 -4.03
N VAL A 99 11.39 -6.19 -4.75
CA VAL A 99 11.87 -7.45 -4.19
C VAL A 99 13.35 -7.39 -3.81
N SER A 100 14.20 -6.88 -4.70
CA SER A 100 15.65 -6.82 -4.49
C SER A 100 16.09 -5.70 -3.56
N GLY A 101 15.26 -4.67 -3.42
CA GLY A 101 15.61 -3.44 -2.71
C GLY A 101 16.63 -2.55 -3.44
N LYS A 102 16.90 -2.82 -4.71
CA LYS A 102 17.84 -2.05 -5.53
C LYS A 102 17.08 -1.30 -6.62
N ILE A 103 17.32 -0.01 -6.71
CA ILE A 103 16.76 0.85 -7.75
C ILE A 103 17.84 1.14 -8.78
N ALA A 104 17.58 0.87 -10.07
CA ALA A 104 18.46 1.30 -11.14
C ALA A 104 18.45 2.83 -11.22
N ASN A 105 19.62 3.45 -11.54
CA ASN A 105 19.73 4.91 -11.58
C ASN A 105 18.69 5.57 -12.51
N ALA A 106 18.35 4.91 -13.62
CA ALA A 106 17.33 5.39 -14.56
C ALA A 106 15.90 5.35 -13.97
N ASP A 107 15.64 4.46 -13.02
CA ASP A 107 14.30 4.23 -12.45
C ASP A 107 14.05 5.06 -11.19
N PHE A 108 15.10 5.62 -10.61
CA PHE A 108 15.01 6.39 -9.37
C PHE A 108 13.95 7.50 -9.38
N PRO A 109 13.85 8.36 -10.42
CA PRO A 109 12.85 9.42 -10.46
C PRO A 109 11.42 8.88 -10.46
N TYR A 110 11.19 7.74 -11.14
CA TYR A 110 9.86 7.11 -11.21
C TYR A 110 9.43 6.56 -9.86
N ILE A 111 10.35 5.91 -9.15
CA ILE A 111 10.07 5.35 -7.83
C ILE A 111 9.85 6.48 -6.81
N ALA A 112 10.61 7.56 -6.88
CA ALA A 112 10.37 8.74 -6.06
C ALA A 112 8.96 9.31 -6.29
N THR A 113 8.57 9.52 -7.55
CA THR A 113 7.22 9.99 -7.92
C THR A 113 6.13 9.02 -7.43
N LEU A 114 6.35 7.71 -7.58
CA LEU A 114 5.40 6.70 -7.09
C LEU A 114 5.17 6.84 -5.58
N LEU A 115 6.24 6.93 -4.81
CA LEU A 115 6.16 6.98 -3.35
C LEU A 115 5.59 8.30 -2.84
N ASP A 116 5.89 9.42 -3.50
CA ASP A 116 5.45 10.72 -3.08
C ASP A 116 4.01 11.05 -3.51
N GLU A 117 3.61 10.66 -4.72
CA GLU A 117 2.39 11.16 -5.35
C GLU A 117 1.31 10.10 -5.60
N ALA A 118 1.68 8.82 -5.77
CA ALA A 118 0.69 7.81 -6.10
C ALA A 118 -0.32 7.58 -4.96
N PRO A 119 -1.59 7.27 -5.28
CA PRO A 119 -2.54 6.83 -4.27
C PRO A 119 -2.03 5.61 -3.50
N LEU A 120 -2.06 5.68 -2.16
CA LEU A 120 -1.55 4.59 -1.30
C LEU A 120 -2.15 3.21 -1.59
N PRO A 121 -3.45 3.08 -1.92
CA PRO A 121 -4.02 1.78 -2.31
C PRO A 121 -3.32 1.15 -3.53
N ILE A 122 -2.84 1.95 -4.48
CA ILE A 122 -2.07 1.47 -5.65
C ILE A 122 -0.74 0.88 -5.18
N ILE A 123 -0.03 1.56 -4.30
CA ILE A 123 1.25 1.09 -3.76
C ILE A 123 1.04 -0.21 -2.96
N VAL A 124 0.04 -0.26 -2.07
CA VAL A 124 -0.28 -1.46 -1.28
C VAL A 124 -0.59 -2.66 -2.19
N SER A 125 -1.41 -2.46 -3.22
CA SER A 125 -1.75 -3.52 -4.17
C SER A 125 -0.56 -3.98 -5.01
N ALA A 126 0.32 -3.05 -5.42
CA ALA A 126 1.53 -3.38 -6.18
C ALA A 126 2.55 -4.16 -5.31
N VAL A 127 2.69 -3.82 -4.04
CA VAL A 127 3.51 -4.57 -3.06
C VAL A 127 2.98 -5.99 -2.91
N GLU A 128 1.67 -6.16 -2.75
CA GLU A 128 1.04 -7.47 -2.65
C GLU A 128 1.30 -8.32 -3.91
N GLU A 129 1.06 -7.75 -5.09
CA GLU A 129 1.27 -8.45 -6.36
C GLU A 129 2.74 -8.84 -6.56
N ALA A 130 3.68 -7.96 -6.28
CA ALA A 130 5.11 -8.24 -6.37
C ALA A 130 5.53 -9.36 -5.40
N ALA A 131 5.02 -9.31 -4.18
CA ALA A 131 5.30 -10.32 -3.16
C ALA A 131 4.78 -11.71 -3.57
N LEU A 132 3.54 -11.77 -4.06
CA LEU A 132 2.93 -13.02 -4.54
C LEU A 132 3.68 -13.59 -5.75
N ALA A 133 3.99 -12.77 -6.75
CA ALA A 133 4.66 -13.19 -7.97
C ALA A 133 6.08 -13.70 -7.73
N SER A 134 6.79 -13.15 -6.74
CA SER A 134 8.17 -13.51 -6.41
C SER A 134 8.30 -14.50 -5.25
N HIS A 135 7.19 -14.95 -4.65
CA HIS A 135 7.17 -15.74 -3.43
C HIS A 135 7.95 -15.09 -2.27
N THR A 136 8.00 -13.77 -2.26
CA THR A 136 8.68 -12.96 -1.23
C THR A 136 7.65 -12.51 -0.18
N ARG A 137 8.08 -12.41 1.07
CA ARG A 137 7.21 -11.87 2.13
C ARG A 137 6.99 -10.37 1.93
N PRO A 138 5.75 -9.85 1.93
CA PRO A 138 5.47 -8.42 1.76
C PRO A 138 6.26 -7.52 2.71
N LYS A 139 6.53 -7.99 3.93
CA LYS A 139 7.35 -7.28 4.92
C LYS A 139 8.75 -6.93 4.43
N VAL A 140 9.34 -7.73 3.55
CA VAL A 140 10.66 -7.45 2.95
C VAL A 140 10.56 -6.24 2.03
N ILE A 141 9.51 -6.19 1.21
CA ILE A 141 9.27 -5.08 0.28
C ILE A 141 9.00 -3.79 1.07
N TRP A 142 8.20 -3.85 2.14
CA TRP A 142 7.95 -2.69 3.00
C TRP A 142 9.23 -2.13 3.62
N LYS A 143 10.16 -2.98 4.05
CA LYS A 143 11.48 -2.53 4.54
C LYS A 143 12.30 -1.83 3.46
N ASN A 144 12.21 -2.28 2.21
CA ASN A 144 12.88 -1.62 1.09
C ASN A 144 12.27 -0.23 0.85
N ILE A 145 10.93 -0.13 0.86
CA ILE A 145 10.23 1.15 0.72
C ILE A 145 10.58 2.10 1.85
N ASP A 146 10.61 1.65 3.11
CA ASP A 146 11.00 2.47 4.26
C ASP A 146 12.38 3.08 4.06
N ARG A 147 13.36 2.23 3.70
CA ARG A 147 14.70 2.72 3.42
C ARG A 147 14.74 3.74 2.29
N TRP A 148 14.01 3.52 1.19
CA TRP A 148 13.99 4.45 0.07
C TRP A 148 13.34 5.77 0.43
N THR A 149 12.25 5.76 1.18
CA THR A 149 11.58 7.00 1.61
C THR A 149 12.45 7.84 2.53
N ASP A 150 13.27 7.19 3.38
CA ASP A 150 14.29 7.86 4.19
C ASP A 150 15.43 8.41 3.34
N GLU A 151 16.00 7.60 2.42
CA GLU A 151 17.09 8.01 1.53
C GLU A 151 16.69 9.15 0.58
N MET A 152 15.45 9.13 0.10
CA MET A 152 14.89 10.16 -0.80
C MET A 152 14.36 11.38 -0.06
N HIS A 153 14.33 11.35 1.29
CA HIS A 153 13.69 12.38 2.11
C HIS A 153 12.25 12.69 1.67
N SER A 154 11.46 11.62 1.46
CA SER A 154 10.08 11.75 1.00
C SER A 154 9.28 12.67 1.95
N PRO A 155 8.60 13.69 1.44
CA PRO A 155 7.84 14.63 2.27
C PRO A 155 6.49 14.05 2.73
N ARG A 156 6.14 12.86 2.28
CA ARG A 156 4.81 12.30 2.49
C ARG A 156 4.63 11.78 3.92
N PRO A 157 3.63 12.29 4.69
CA PRO A 157 3.42 11.90 6.09
C PRO A 157 3.16 10.41 6.31
N ALA A 158 2.68 9.70 5.28
CA ALA A 158 2.40 8.25 5.37
C ALA A 158 3.65 7.39 5.65
N TRP A 159 4.84 7.94 5.41
CA TRP A 159 6.12 7.23 5.60
C TRP A 159 6.81 7.52 6.95
N HIS A 160 6.42 8.60 7.64
CA HIS A 160 7.09 9.08 8.86
C HIS A 160 6.32 8.85 10.15
#